data_2861990cfc8eb2a11b8db48179e6d97c
#
_entry.id   2861990cfc8eb2a11b8db48179e6d97c
#
_cell.length_a   1.000
_cell.length_b   1.000
_cell.length_c   1.000
_cell.angle_alpha   90.00
_cell.angle_beta   90.00
_cell.angle_gamma   90.00
#
_symmetry.space_group_name_H-M   'P 1'
#
loop_
_entity.id
_entity.type
_entity.pdbx_description
1 polymer ?
#
loop_
_entity_poly.entity_id
_entity_poly.type
_entity_poly.pdbx_seq_one_letter_code
_entity_poly.pdbx_strand_id
1 'polypeptide(L)'
;MSSPLKSPPDTIAIEAKGVHVSIAGHAILKGVDLQIPAGQVVALIGPNGSGKTTLLRAFLGLQTIDSGSIHIFGKPVGVDALAAVAYVPQKLALEPSFALSVREFLALATHRTKNWFWRKHQDIDRSLGAVIEEVQIAPLLSKPLGKLSGGQFQRVVLAFALLRNPKLLLLDEPTAGVDAPGEHTFYELIGEHQRRRGLTVVLVSHDLSMVYRHAARVYALNGTICCEGRPEDVMNAESLKRAYGIQVSPYQHHHHSGHDHAHPHSHGHVH
;
A
#
# COMPACT_ATOMS: atom_id res chain seq x y z
N MET A 1 -21.35 -11.28 -15.90
CA MET A 1 -21.13 -9.85 -15.65
C MET A 1 -21.58 -9.58 -14.21
N SER A 2 -20.68 -9.67 -13.24
CA SER A 2 -20.99 -9.37 -11.84
C SER A 2 -20.67 -7.89 -11.62
N SER A 3 -21.69 -7.11 -11.24
CA SER A 3 -21.53 -5.71 -10.85
C SER A 3 -20.51 -5.58 -9.72
N PRO A 4 -19.63 -4.57 -9.74
CA PRO A 4 -18.71 -4.31 -8.64
C PRO A 4 -19.55 -4.01 -7.39
N LEU A 5 -19.28 -4.75 -6.31
CA LEU A 5 -19.79 -4.47 -4.97
C LEU A 5 -19.22 -3.11 -4.53
N LYS A 6 -19.91 -2.01 -4.86
CA LYS A 6 -19.64 -0.72 -4.23
C LYS A 6 -19.97 -0.87 -2.75
N SER A 7 -18.95 -0.80 -1.90
CA SER A 7 -19.17 -0.62 -0.46
C SER A 7 -20.03 0.64 -0.28
N PRO A 8 -21.02 0.63 0.63
CA PRO A 8 -21.77 1.84 0.92
C PRO A 8 -20.81 2.95 1.36
N PRO A 9 -21.07 4.22 0.99
CA PRO A 9 -20.14 5.34 1.18
C PRO A 9 -19.76 5.64 2.64
N ASP A 10 -20.43 5.03 3.61
CA ASP A 10 -20.23 5.27 5.04
C ASP A 10 -19.58 4.10 5.79
N THR A 11 -19.07 3.07 5.08
CA THR A 11 -18.44 1.93 5.74
C THR A 11 -17.00 2.28 6.15
N ILE A 12 -16.71 2.18 7.45
CA ILE A 12 -15.36 2.33 7.99
C ILE A 12 -14.63 0.99 7.91
N ALA A 13 -13.47 0.97 7.25
CA ALA A 13 -12.61 -0.21 7.17
C ALA A 13 -11.75 -0.39 8.42
N ILE A 14 -11.16 0.71 8.93
CA ILE A 14 -10.41 0.70 10.18
C ILE A 14 -10.87 1.88 11.02
N GLU A 15 -11.17 1.61 12.29
CA GLU A 15 -11.38 2.63 13.31
C GLU A 15 -10.37 2.38 14.43
N ALA A 16 -9.56 3.41 14.77
CA ALA A 16 -8.67 3.42 15.90
C ALA A 16 -9.04 4.58 16.81
N LYS A 17 -9.18 4.32 18.12
CA LYS A 17 -9.57 5.32 19.14
C LYS A 17 -8.59 5.29 20.29
N GLY A 18 -7.92 6.42 20.53
CA GLY A 18 -7.02 6.64 21.66
C GLY A 18 -5.91 5.59 21.74
N VAL A 19 -5.34 5.15 20.62
CA VAL A 19 -4.38 4.04 20.58
C VAL A 19 -3.02 4.51 21.08
N HIS A 20 -2.57 3.90 22.19
CA HIS A 20 -1.24 4.08 22.75
C HIS A 20 -0.42 2.81 22.57
N VAL A 21 0.85 2.96 22.22
CA VAL A 21 1.83 1.87 22.13
C VAL A 21 3.17 2.34 22.64
N SER A 22 3.75 1.61 23.59
CA SER A 22 5.12 1.78 24.05
C SER A 22 5.98 0.59 23.68
N ILE A 23 7.21 0.83 23.27
CA ILE A 23 8.21 -0.21 22.97
C ILE A 23 9.47 0.10 23.77
N ALA A 24 9.93 -0.86 24.56
CA ALA A 24 11.10 -0.71 25.45
C ALA A 24 11.05 0.57 26.30
N GLY A 25 9.88 0.92 26.85
CA GLY A 25 9.66 2.10 27.69
C GLY A 25 9.50 3.42 26.92
N HIS A 26 9.62 3.43 25.61
CA HIS A 26 9.43 4.62 24.78
C HIS A 26 8.03 4.64 24.16
N ALA A 27 7.28 5.71 24.40
CA ALA A 27 5.96 5.91 23.80
C ALA A 27 6.10 6.18 22.28
N ILE A 28 5.65 5.23 21.47
CA ILE A 28 5.69 5.31 19.99
C ILE A 28 4.38 5.89 19.45
N LEU A 29 3.24 5.37 19.89
CA LEU A 29 1.93 5.93 19.57
C LEU A 29 1.35 6.57 20.85
N LYS A 30 0.84 7.81 20.71
CA LYS A 30 0.50 8.68 21.83
C LYS A 30 -0.95 9.14 21.78
N GLY A 31 -1.89 8.18 21.67
CA GLY A 31 -3.31 8.47 21.53
C GLY A 31 -3.68 8.71 20.05
N VAL A 32 -3.52 7.68 19.22
CA VAL A 32 -3.88 7.76 17.80
C VAL A 32 -5.37 7.57 17.65
N ASP A 33 -6.02 8.59 17.06
CA ASP A 33 -7.41 8.54 16.58
C ASP A 33 -7.42 8.65 15.07
N LEU A 34 -8.07 7.68 14.39
CA LEU A 34 -8.26 7.73 12.94
C LEU A 34 -9.43 6.85 12.49
N GLN A 35 -10.03 7.22 11.35
CA GLN A 35 -11.07 6.44 10.68
C GLN A 35 -10.72 6.32 9.20
N ILE A 36 -10.47 5.11 8.73
CA ILE A 36 -10.15 4.82 7.33
C ILE A 36 -11.43 4.34 6.63
N PRO A 37 -11.94 5.10 5.64
CA PRO A 37 -13.10 4.69 4.84
C PRO A 37 -12.79 3.44 4.02
N ALA A 38 -13.81 2.58 3.82
CA ALA A 38 -13.69 1.41 2.96
C ALA A 38 -13.65 1.79 1.48
N GLY A 39 -13.00 0.93 0.67
CA GLY A 39 -12.99 1.07 -0.78
C GLY A 39 -12.16 2.22 -1.32
N GLN A 40 -11.17 2.69 -0.58
CA GLN A 40 -10.25 3.77 -0.98
C GLN A 40 -8.80 3.36 -0.83
N VAL A 41 -7.92 4.02 -1.59
CA VAL A 41 -6.47 4.00 -1.33
C VAL A 41 -6.15 5.14 -0.37
N VAL A 42 -5.63 4.80 0.79
CA VAL A 42 -5.30 5.75 1.85
C VAL A 42 -3.81 5.66 2.14
N ALA A 43 -3.14 6.79 2.23
CA ALA A 43 -1.72 6.83 2.57
C ALA A 43 -1.48 7.24 4.02
N LEU A 44 -0.54 6.57 4.66
CA LEU A 44 0.02 6.92 5.96
C LEU A 44 1.45 7.43 5.76
N ILE A 45 1.66 8.72 5.97
CA ILE A 45 2.96 9.39 5.80
C ILE A 45 3.53 9.83 7.14
N GLY A 46 4.80 10.19 7.18
CA GLY A 46 5.49 10.71 8.37
C GLY A 46 6.96 10.33 8.38
N PRO A 47 7.76 10.93 9.25
CA PRO A 47 9.20 10.67 9.34
C PRO A 47 9.51 9.23 9.76
N ASN A 48 10.77 8.82 9.58
CA ASN A 48 11.23 7.54 10.13
C ASN A 48 11.11 7.56 11.65
N GLY A 49 10.64 6.45 12.22
CA GLY A 49 10.40 6.36 13.67
C GLY A 49 9.08 6.98 14.14
N SER A 50 8.25 7.57 13.26
CA SER A 50 6.95 8.18 13.65
C SER A 50 5.88 7.19 14.11
N GLY A 51 6.12 5.87 13.96
CA GLY A 51 5.20 4.82 14.40
C GLY A 51 4.35 4.18 13.29
N LYS A 52 4.59 4.47 12.00
CA LYS A 52 3.79 3.94 10.86
C LYS A 52 3.71 2.41 10.85
N THR A 53 4.87 1.73 10.84
CA THR A 53 4.93 0.26 10.90
C THR A 53 4.34 -0.28 12.22
N THR A 54 4.54 0.43 13.33
CA THR A 54 3.96 0.07 14.63
C THR A 54 2.43 0.10 14.57
N LEU A 55 1.86 1.15 13.95
CA LEU A 55 0.42 1.28 13.77
C LEU A 55 -0.14 0.19 12.84
N LEU A 56 0.54 -0.12 11.71
CA LEU A 56 0.15 -1.25 10.86
C LEU A 56 0.20 -2.58 11.61
N ARG A 57 1.23 -2.81 12.43
CA ARG A 57 1.33 -4.01 13.25
C ARG A 57 0.24 -4.07 14.33
N ALA A 58 -0.17 -2.94 14.89
CA ALA A 58 -1.29 -2.87 15.82
C ALA A 58 -2.62 -3.23 15.11
N PHE A 59 -2.86 -2.78 13.88
CA PHE A 59 -4.01 -3.20 13.07
C PHE A 59 -4.03 -4.69 12.79
N LEU A 60 -2.86 -5.34 12.74
CA LEU A 60 -2.73 -6.78 12.53
C LEU A 60 -2.76 -7.59 13.85
N GLY A 61 -2.84 -6.94 15.01
CA GLY A 61 -2.69 -7.62 16.30
C GLY A 61 -1.29 -8.18 16.54
N LEU A 62 -0.29 -7.77 15.73
CA LEU A 62 1.13 -8.14 15.88
C LEU A 62 1.89 -7.24 16.86
N GLN A 63 1.28 -6.13 17.25
CA GLN A 63 1.76 -5.21 18.28
C GLN A 63 0.65 -5.02 19.30
N THR A 64 0.94 -5.30 20.57
CA THR A 64 0.03 -5.04 21.67
C THR A 64 -0.11 -3.53 21.86
N ILE A 65 -1.35 -3.07 22.08
CA ILE A 65 -1.65 -1.68 22.43
C ILE A 65 -1.71 -1.57 23.96
N ASP A 66 -1.20 -0.46 24.50
CA ASP A 66 -1.23 -0.19 25.96
C ASP A 66 -2.63 0.26 26.39
N SER A 67 -3.30 1.04 25.52
CA SER A 67 -4.68 1.51 25.73
C SER A 67 -5.32 1.91 24.41
N GLY A 68 -6.63 2.15 24.44
CA GLY A 68 -7.43 2.47 23.26
C GLY A 68 -8.11 1.25 22.67
N SER A 69 -8.61 1.38 21.44
CA SER A 69 -9.26 0.28 20.71
C SER A 69 -9.02 0.38 19.22
N ILE A 70 -9.02 -0.79 18.54
CA ILE A 70 -8.92 -0.89 17.08
C ILE A 70 -10.00 -1.84 16.60
N HIS A 71 -10.78 -1.40 15.61
CA HIS A 71 -11.80 -2.20 14.94
C HIS A 71 -11.54 -2.23 13.43
N ILE A 72 -11.72 -3.39 12.82
CA ILE A 72 -11.62 -3.60 11.37
C ILE A 72 -12.98 -4.08 10.87
N PHE A 73 -13.60 -3.30 9.97
CA PHE A 73 -14.98 -3.50 9.52
C PHE A 73 -15.96 -3.72 10.70
N GLY A 74 -15.83 -2.89 11.75
CA GLY A 74 -16.66 -2.92 12.95
C GLY A 74 -16.37 -4.06 13.94
N LYS A 75 -15.39 -4.95 13.64
CA LYS A 75 -14.98 -6.04 14.53
C LYS A 75 -13.69 -5.69 15.26
N PRO A 76 -13.53 -5.99 16.55
CA PRO A 76 -12.27 -5.85 17.24
C PRO A 76 -11.18 -6.68 16.57
N VAL A 77 -9.92 -6.23 16.66
CA VAL A 77 -8.79 -6.96 16.07
C VAL A 77 -8.73 -8.38 16.64
N GLY A 78 -8.71 -9.37 15.76
CA GLY A 78 -8.73 -10.79 16.09
C GLY A 78 -8.93 -11.64 14.83
N VAL A 79 -9.04 -12.94 14.98
CA VAL A 79 -9.09 -13.93 13.89
C VAL A 79 -10.17 -13.59 12.84
N ASP A 80 -11.37 -13.23 13.28
CA ASP A 80 -12.50 -12.93 12.39
C ASP A 80 -12.32 -11.63 11.61
N ALA A 81 -11.75 -10.60 12.23
CA ALA A 81 -11.44 -9.34 11.58
C ALA A 81 -10.29 -9.52 10.56
N LEU A 82 -9.25 -10.23 10.97
CA LEU A 82 -8.04 -10.45 10.16
C LEU A 82 -8.25 -11.41 8.98
N ALA A 83 -9.33 -12.18 8.97
CA ALA A 83 -9.69 -13.02 7.81
C ALA A 83 -9.91 -12.21 6.52
N ALA A 84 -10.29 -10.93 6.65
CA ALA A 84 -10.50 -10.01 5.53
C ALA A 84 -9.26 -9.16 5.20
N VAL A 85 -8.14 -9.34 5.90
CA VAL A 85 -6.94 -8.50 5.80
C VAL A 85 -5.80 -9.26 5.12
N ALA A 86 -5.10 -8.60 4.20
CA ALA A 86 -3.80 -9.03 3.72
C ALA A 86 -2.75 -7.96 4.05
N TYR A 87 -1.51 -8.39 4.26
CA TYR A 87 -0.39 -7.53 4.60
C TYR A 87 0.82 -7.83 3.74
N VAL A 88 1.43 -6.79 3.20
CA VAL A 88 2.70 -6.82 2.50
C VAL A 88 3.72 -6.03 3.33
N PRO A 89 4.69 -6.70 3.96
CA PRO A 89 5.70 -6.04 4.77
C PRO A 89 6.77 -5.36 3.90
N GLN A 90 7.47 -4.39 4.46
CA GLN A 90 8.58 -3.68 3.82
C GLN A 90 9.70 -4.61 3.33
N LYS A 91 10.00 -5.66 4.10
CA LYS A 91 11.01 -6.67 3.75
C LYS A 91 10.42 -8.06 3.95
N LEU A 92 10.36 -8.81 2.87
CA LEU A 92 10.26 -10.27 2.92
C LEU A 92 11.68 -10.81 2.86
N ALA A 93 12.20 -11.26 4.00
CA ALA A 93 13.51 -11.92 4.07
C ALA A 93 13.39 -13.32 3.46
N LEU A 94 13.54 -13.39 2.14
CA LEU A 94 13.74 -14.65 1.44
C LEU A 94 15.24 -14.79 1.20
N GLU A 95 15.85 -15.85 1.70
CA GLU A 95 17.23 -16.15 1.35
C GLU A 95 17.33 -16.43 -0.16
N PRO A 96 18.33 -15.85 -0.87
CA PRO A 96 18.51 -16.08 -2.32
C PRO A 96 18.69 -17.56 -2.70
N SER A 97 19.09 -18.39 -1.75
CA SER A 97 19.24 -19.85 -1.87
C SER A 97 17.90 -20.60 -1.88
N PHE A 98 16.79 -19.93 -1.59
CA PHE A 98 15.49 -20.57 -1.53
C PHE A 98 15.01 -20.94 -2.94
N ALA A 99 15.07 -22.22 -3.27
CA ALA A 99 14.78 -22.77 -4.61
C ALA A 99 13.27 -22.83 -4.94
N LEU A 100 12.44 -22.02 -4.25
CA LEU A 100 10.99 -21.98 -4.45
C LEU A 100 10.66 -21.21 -5.73
N SER A 101 9.91 -21.83 -6.65
CA SER A 101 9.37 -21.14 -7.80
C SER A 101 8.20 -20.21 -7.43
N VAL A 102 7.93 -19.22 -8.27
CA VAL A 102 6.77 -18.32 -8.10
C VAL A 102 5.45 -19.12 -7.98
N ARG A 103 5.28 -20.14 -8.80
CA ARG A 103 4.08 -21.02 -8.75
C ARG A 103 3.92 -21.69 -7.39
N GLU A 104 4.98 -22.28 -6.86
CA GLU A 104 4.96 -22.94 -5.55
C GLU A 104 4.70 -21.94 -4.42
N PHE A 105 5.31 -20.77 -4.49
CA PHE A 105 5.05 -19.70 -3.52
C PHE A 105 3.58 -19.29 -3.51
N LEU A 106 2.98 -19.04 -4.68
CA LEU A 106 1.58 -18.65 -4.79
C LEU A 106 0.63 -19.78 -4.31
N ALA A 107 1.01 -21.04 -4.51
CA ALA A 107 0.25 -22.18 -3.99
C ALA A 107 0.11 -22.15 -2.46
N LEU A 108 1.10 -21.64 -1.73
CA LEU A 108 1.02 -21.49 -0.27
C LEU A 108 -0.13 -20.57 0.18
N ALA A 109 -0.52 -19.58 -0.63
CA ALA A 109 -1.66 -18.71 -0.32
C ALA A 109 -2.99 -19.45 -0.33
N THR A 110 -3.10 -20.52 -1.13
CA THR A 110 -4.35 -21.28 -1.34
C THR A 110 -4.54 -22.43 -0.34
N HIS A 111 -3.46 -22.91 0.28
CA HIS A 111 -3.46 -24.08 1.16
C HIS A 111 -4.09 -23.87 2.57
N ARG A 112 -4.34 -22.63 3.00
CA ARG A 112 -4.82 -22.34 4.37
C ARG A 112 -6.33 -22.42 4.59
N THR A 113 -7.13 -22.79 3.60
CA THR A 113 -8.57 -22.97 3.80
C THR A 113 -8.84 -24.37 4.34
N LYS A 114 -9.50 -24.48 5.52
CA LYS A 114 -9.92 -25.76 6.13
C LYS A 114 -10.74 -26.68 5.18
N ASN A 115 -11.17 -26.16 4.04
CA ASN A 115 -11.97 -26.86 3.03
C ASN A 115 -11.17 -27.23 1.78
N TRP A 116 -9.85 -27.33 1.85
CA TRP A 116 -8.97 -27.75 0.76
C TRP A 116 -9.46 -29.04 0.06
N PHE A 117 -9.90 -30.05 0.81
CA PHE A 117 -10.39 -31.32 0.25
C PHE A 117 -11.71 -31.21 -0.53
N TRP A 118 -12.50 -30.13 -0.34
CA TRP A 118 -13.82 -29.96 -0.95
C TRP A 118 -13.86 -28.85 -2.02
N ARG A 119 -12.84 -28.01 -2.12
CA ARG A 119 -12.74 -27.05 -3.22
C ARG A 119 -12.24 -27.76 -4.46
N LYS A 120 -13.05 -27.75 -5.54
CA LYS A 120 -12.64 -28.27 -6.83
C LYS A 120 -11.36 -27.56 -7.28
N HIS A 121 -10.34 -28.31 -7.70
CA HIS A 121 -9.09 -27.77 -8.26
C HIS A 121 -9.34 -26.65 -9.28
N GLN A 122 -10.41 -26.76 -10.07
CA GLN A 122 -10.82 -25.77 -11.07
C GLN A 122 -11.11 -24.36 -10.51
N ASP A 123 -11.62 -24.22 -9.28
CA ASP A 123 -11.91 -22.90 -8.69
C ASP A 123 -10.63 -22.22 -8.18
N ILE A 124 -9.67 -23.01 -7.71
CA ILE A 124 -8.36 -22.53 -7.30
C ILE A 124 -7.58 -22.09 -8.54
N ASP A 125 -7.57 -22.91 -9.58
CA ASP A 125 -6.90 -22.60 -10.85
C ASP A 125 -7.47 -21.35 -11.53
N ARG A 126 -8.81 -21.18 -11.46
CA ARG A 126 -9.46 -20.00 -12.04
C ARG A 126 -9.14 -18.73 -11.25
N SER A 127 -9.18 -18.77 -9.92
CA SER A 127 -8.83 -17.59 -9.08
C SER A 127 -7.35 -17.25 -9.19
N LEU A 128 -6.49 -18.26 -9.26
CA LEU A 128 -5.05 -18.10 -9.48
C LEU A 128 -4.79 -17.49 -10.86
N GLY A 129 -5.44 -17.99 -11.92
CA GLY A 129 -5.32 -17.47 -13.26
C GLY A 129 -5.70 -15.99 -13.36
N ALA A 130 -6.84 -15.60 -12.79
CA ALA A 130 -7.28 -14.21 -12.78
C ALA A 130 -6.28 -13.27 -12.11
N VAL A 131 -5.76 -13.63 -10.93
CA VAL A 131 -4.76 -12.80 -10.23
C VAL A 131 -3.44 -12.76 -10.99
N ILE A 132 -2.98 -13.88 -11.59
CA ILE A 132 -1.76 -13.93 -12.39
C ILE A 132 -1.83 -12.95 -13.57
N GLU A 133 -2.97 -12.92 -14.28
CA GLU A 133 -3.20 -11.99 -15.37
C GLU A 133 -3.27 -10.54 -14.90
N GLU A 134 -4.05 -10.29 -13.85
CA GLU A 134 -4.25 -8.95 -13.28
C GLU A 134 -2.92 -8.29 -12.83
N VAL A 135 -2.00 -9.04 -12.22
CA VAL A 135 -0.69 -8.51 -11.80
C VAL A 135 0.45 -8.81 -12.79
N GLN A 136 0.12 -9.35 -13.97
CA GLN A 136 1.05 -9.56 -15.09
C GLN A 136 2.29 -10.40 -14.74
N ILE A 137 2.11 -11.51 -14.02
CA ILE A 137 3.21 -12.38 -13.58
C ILE A 137 3.25 -13.75 -14.28
N ALA A 138 2.41 -13.97 -15.30
CA ALA A 138 2.37 -15.24 -16.04
C ALA A 138 3.76 -15.72 -16.52
N PRO A 139 4.64 -14.86 -17.10
CA PRO A 139 5.97 -15.27 -17.53
C PRO A 139 6.95 -15.60 -16.40
N LEU A 140 6.57 -15.33 -15.15
CA LEU A 140 7.42 -15.50 -13.97
C LEU A 140 7.18 -16.81 -13.23
N LEU A 141 6.10 -17.53 -13.52
CA LEU A 141 5.60 -18.65 -12.72
C LEU A 141 6.63 -19.78 -12.51
N SER A 142 7.47 -20.05 -13.50
CA SER A 142 8.52 -21.08 -13.41
C SER A 142 9.84 -20.57 -12.85
N LYS A 143 9.99 -19.26 -12.66
CA LYS A 143 11.23 -18.67 -12.15
C LYS A 143 11.36 -18.88 -10.64
N PRO A 144 12.57 -19.16 -10.14
CA PRO A 144 12.86 -19.12 -8.70
C PRO A 144 12.67 -17.68 -8.17
N LEU A 145 12.10 -17.53 -6.97
CA LEU A 145 11.88 -16.22 -6.33
C LEU A 145 13.17 -15.39 -6.21
N GLY A 146 14.28 -16.02 -5.87
CA GLY A 146 15.58 -15.35 -5.73
C GLY A 146 16.19 -14.85 -7.06
N LYS A 147 15.57 -15.15 -8.21
CA LYS A 147 16.01 -14.69 -9.55
C LYS A 147 15.12 -13.57 -10.13
N LEU A 148 14.17 -13.07 -9.36
CA LEU A 148 13.30 -11.99 -9.76
C LEU A 148 13.98 -10.63 -9.55
N SER A 149 13.68 -9.65 -10.41
CA SER A 149 13.98 -8.25 -10.11
C SER A 149 13.10 -7.75 -8.96
N GLY A 150 13.47 -6.63 -8.31
CA GLY A 150 12.69 -6.05 -7.22
C GLY A 150 11.22 -5.84 -7.60
N GLY A 151 10.93 -5.21 -8.74
CA GLY A 151 9.56 -4.98 -9.20
C GLY A 151 8.81 -6.28 -9.57
N GLN A 152 9.51 -7.29 -10.14
CA GLN A 152 8.91 -8.60 -10.37
C GLN A 152 8.53 -9.28 -9.07
N PHE A 153 9.42 -9.23 -8.08
CA PHE A 153 9.19 -9.80 -6.76
C PHE A 153 8.00 -9.12 -6.06
N GLN A 154 7.91 -7.80 -6.09
CA GLN A 154 6.80 -7.06 -5.48
C GLN A 154 5.45 -7.42 -6.12
N ARG A 155 5.37 -7.59 -7.45
CA ARG A 155 4.16 -8.06 -8.12
C ARG A 155 3.78 -9.48 -7.70
N VAL A 156 4.74 -10.36 -7.50
CA VAL A 156 4.48 -11.72 -7.00
C VAL A 156 3.97 -11.70 -5.55
N VAL A 157 4.52 -10.85 -4.69
CA VAL A 157 4.05 -10.67 -3.31
C VAL A 157 2.64 -10.07 -3.27
N LEU A 158 2.36 -9.10 -4.15
CA LEU A 158 1.02 -8.56 -4.32
C LEU A 158 0.02 -9.64 -4.76
N ALA A 159 0.39 -10.48 -5.75
CA ALA A 159 -0.43 -11.62 -6.16
C ALA A 159 -0.74 -12.56 -4.97
N PHE A 160 0.27 -12.89 -4.18
CA PHE A 160 0.12 -13.73 -2.99
C PHE A 160 -0.89 -13.15 -1.99
N ALA A 161 -0.82 -11.83 -1.76
CA ALA A 161 -1.74 -11.12 -0.89
C ALA A 161 -3.19 -11.13 -1.45
N LEU A 162 -3.35 -10.89 -2.76
CA LEU A 162 -4.64 -10.80 -3.44
C LEU A 162 -5.35 -12.15 -3.61
N LEU A 163 -4.60 -13.26 -3.67
CA LEU A 163 -5.17 -14.61 -3.75
C LEU A 163 -6.08 -14.97 -2.57
N ARG A 164 -5.90 -14.31 -1.43
CA ARG A 164 -6.76 -14.45 -0.26
C ARG A 164 -8.07 -13.69 -0.36
N ASN A 165 -8.29 -12.96 -1.47
CA ASN A 165 -9.44 -12.09 -1.71
C ASN A 165 -9.74 -11.14 -0.54
N PRO A 166 -8.74 -10.34 -0.10
CA PRO A 166 -8.90 -9.45 1.05
C PRO A 166 -9.86 -8.31 0.73
N LYS A 167 -10.51 -7.76 1.79
CA LYS A 167 -11.23 -6.49 1.73
C LYS A 167 -10.35 -5.30 2.12
N LEU A 168 -9.27 -5.58 2.86
CA LEU A 168 -8.28 -4.61 3.32
C LEU A 168 -6.88 -5.11 3.01
N LEU A 169 -6.09 -4.29 2.31
CA LEU A 169 -4.69 -4.53 2.00
C LEU A 169 -3.83 -3.49 2.71
N LEU A 170 -2.95 -3.95 3.58
CA LEU A 170 -1.96 -3.12 4.27
C LEU A 170 -0.61 -3.28 3.58
N LEU A 171 0.00 -2.18 3.17
CA LEU A 171 1.27 -2.12 2.44
C LEU A 171 2.26 -1.26 3.23
N ASP A 172 3.36 -1.87 3.66
CA ASP A 172 4.41 -1.18 4.41
C ASP A 172 5.62 -0.94 3.50
N GLU A 173 5.74 0.25 2.92
CA GLU A 173 6.78 0.64 1.96
C GLU A 173 7.02 -0.42 0.86
N PRO A 174 5.99 -0.81 0.11
CA PRO A 174 6.02 -2.00 -0.75
C PRO A 174 6.99 -1.89 -1.92
N THR A 175 7.41 -0.69 -2.31
CA THR A 175 8.29 -0.43 -3.45
C THR A 175 9.73 -0.08 -3.05
N ALA A 176 10.08 -0.26 -1.79
CA ALA A 176 11.45 0.00 -1.33
C ALA A 176 12.48 -0.84 -2.12
N GLY A 177 13.38 -0.15 -2.84
CA GLY A 177 14.40 -0.78 -3.68
C GLY A 177 13.91 -1.26 -5.07
N VAL A 178 12.75 -0.81 -5.51
CA VAL A 178 12.23 -0.99 -6.86
C VAL A 178 12.59 0.25 -7.69
N ASP A 179 12.88 0.07 -8.98
CA ASP A 179 13.10 1.15 -9.93
C ASP A 179 11.80 1.93 -10.23
N ALA A 180 11.91 3.17 -10.66
CA ALA A 180 10.75 4.04 -10.89
C ALA A 180 9.69 3.47 -11.86
N PRO A 181 10.03 2.79 -12.98
CA PRO A 181 9.04 2.13 -13.83
C PRO A 181 8.30 0.99 -13.14
N GLY A 182 9.01 0.19 -12.36
CA GLY A 182 8.42 -0.92 -11.58
C GLY A 182 7.49 -0.42 -10.47
N GLU A 183 7.88 0.65 -9.81
CA GLU A 183 7.07 1.32 -8.79
C GLU A 183 5.78 1.88 -9.39
N HIS A 184 5.84 2.61 -10.49
CA HIS A 184 4.67 3.13 -11.19
C HIS A 184 3.69 2.01 -11.56
N THR A 185 4.19 0.95 -12.18
CA THR A 185 3.38 -0.23 -12.55
C THR A 185 2.71 -0.86 -11.32
N PHE A 186 3.41 -0.95 -10.18
CA PHE A 186 2.87 -1.51 -8.95
C PHE A 186 1.68 -0.70 -8.42
N TYR A 187 1.79 0.63 -8.37
CA TYR A 187 0.71 1.49 -7.89
C TYR A 187 -0.49 1.52 -8.85
N GLU A 188 -0.27 1.44 -10.17
CA GLU A 188 -1.36 1.30 -11.14
C GLU A 188 -2.16 0.02 -10.92
N LEU A 189 -1.49 -1.12 -10.70
CA LEU A 189 -2.13 -2.40 -10.39
C LEU A 189 -2.97 -2.32 -9.12
N ILE A 190 -2.46 -1.68 -8.06
CA ILE A 190 -3.22 -1.46 -6.82
C ILE A 190 -4.47 -0.62 -7.08
N GLY A 191 -4.34 0.49 -7.81
CA GLY A 191 -5.46 1.35 -8.16
C GLY A 191 -6.53 0.64 -9.00
N GLU A 192 -6.11 -0.22 -9.92
CA GLU A 192 -7.01 -1.04 -10.73
C GLU A 192 -7.77 -2.06 -9.88
N HIS A 193 -7.10 -2.77 -8.98
CA HIS A 193 -7.73 -3.68 -8.03
C HIS A 193 -8.71 -2.98 -7.10
N GLN A 194 -8.32 -1.79 -6.58
CA GLN A 194 -9.21 -0.98 -5.75
C GLN A 194 -10.49 -0.63 -6.50
N ARG A 195 -10.39 -0.13 -7.73
CA ARG A 195 -11.57 0.25 -8.54
C ARG A 195 -12.46 -0.94 -8.91
N ARG A 196 -11.85 -2.08 -9.28
CA ARG A 196 -12.61 -3.27 -9.73
C ARG A 196 -13.28 -4.02 -8.60
N ARG A 197 -12.64 -4.11 -7.43
CA ARG A 197 -13.09 -4.98 -6.33
C ARG A 197 -13.56 -4.22 -5.10
N GLY A 198 -13.50 -2.89 -5.10
CA GLY A 198 -13.79 -2.09 -3.90
C GLY A 198 -12.80 -2.36 -2.77
N LEU A 199 -11.55 -2.74 -3.11
CA LEU A 199 -10.50 -3.03 -2.14
C LEU A 199 -10.16 -1.76 -1.35
N THR A 200 -10.05 -1.88 -0.04
CA THR A 200 -9.45 -0.82 0.79
C THR A 200 -7.95 -1.03 0.86
N VAL A 201 -7.17 0.00 0.63
CA VAL A 201 -5.70 -0.07 0.69
C VAL A 201 -5.18 0.96 1.66
N VAL A 202 -4.35 0.53 2.61
CA VAL A 202 -3.56 1.41 3.47
C VAL A 202 -2.11 1.28 3.06
N LEU A 203 -1.56 2.36 2.54
CA LEU A 203 -0.21 2.44 2.01
C LEU A 203 0.68 3.27 2.95
N VAL A 204 1.71 2.69 3.50
CA VAL A 204 2.82 3.45 4.07
C VAL A 204 3.82 3.74 2.96
N SER A 205 4.12 5.00 2.73
CA SER A 205 5.13 5.43 1.77
C SER A 205 5.85 6.68 2.24
N HIS A 206 7.11 6.80 1.86
CA HIS A 206 7.92 8.02 2.00
C HIS A 206 7.99 8.81 0.68
N ASP A 207 7.54 8.24 -0.44
CA ASP A 207 7.42 8.94 -1.71
C ASP A 207 6.12 9.75 -1.76
N LEU A 208 6.25 11.06 -1.50
CA LEU A 208 5.12 11.97 -1.49
C LEU A 208 4.50 12.16 -2.88
N SER A 209 5.27 12.01 -3.96
CA SER A 209 4.75 12.17 -5.33
C SER A 209 3.83 11.02 -5.71
N MET A 210 4.18 9.79 -5.31
CA MET A 210 3.31 8.62 -5.50
C MET A 210 2.07 8.68 -4.62
N VAL A 211 2.21 9.13 -3.37
CA VAL A 211 1.07 9.37 -2.47
C VAL A 211 0.11 10.39 -3.09
N TYR A 212 0.62 11.51 -3.61
CA TYR A 212 -0.19 12.55 -4.23
C TYR A 212 -1.02 12.05 -5.43
N ARG A 213 -0.44 11.15 -6.24
CA ARG A 213 -1.08 10.64 -7.45
C ARG A 213 -2.12 9.54 -7.18
N HIS A 214 -1.88 8.71 -6.16
CA HIS A 214 -2.62 7.45 -6.00
C HIS A 214 -3.52 7.39 -4.77
N ALA A 215 -3.26 8.20 -3.74
CA ALA A 215 -4.08 8.20 -2.53
C ALA A 215 -5.30 9.10 -2.66
N ALA A 216 -6.46 8.61 -2.21
CA ALA A 216 -7.67 9.43 -2.06
C ALA A 216 -7.66 10.25 -0.75
N ARG A 217 -6.93 9.76 0.26
CA ARG A 217 -6.81 10.40 1.58
C ARG A 217 -5.42 10.13 2.17
N VAL A 218 -4.92 11.09 2.92
CA VAL A 218 -3.60 11.03 3.57
C VAL A 218 -3.77 11.26 5.06
N TYR A 219 -3.06 10.46 5.87
CA TYR A 219 -2.90 10.64 7.31
C TYR A 219 -1.42 10.87 7.60
N ALA A 220 -1.09 11.99 8.22
CA ALA A 220 0.27 12.30 8.61
C ALA A 220 0.48 11.91 10.09
N LEU A 221 1.37 10.96 10.34
CA LEU A 221 1.66 10.40 11.65
C LEU A 221 3.01 10.88 12.17
N ASN A 222 3.00 11.38 13.41
CA ASN A 222 4.21 11.63 14.20
C ASN A 222 3.93 11.35 15.69
N GLY A 223 3.79 10.07 16.02
CA GLY A 223 3.30 9.61 17.33
C GLY A 223 1.79 9.77 17.50
N THR A 224 1.19 10.79 16.90
CA THR A 224 -0.25 11.05 16.78
C THR A 224 -0.58 11.37 15.32
N ILE A 225 -1.86 11.37 14.95
CA ILE A 225 -2.28 11.93 13.66
C ILE A 225 -2.27 13.45 13.77
N CYS A 226 -1.32 14.10 13.10
CA CYS A 226 -1.18 15.56 13.14
C CYS A 226 -1.97 16.27 12.04
N CYS A 227 -2.24 15.59 10.92
CA CYS A 227 -3.00 16.11 9.79
C CYS A 227 -3.68 14.96 9.06
N GLU A 228 -4.88 15.19 8.55
CA GLU A 228 -5.59 14.26 7.68
C GLU A 228 -6.42 15.00 6.65
N GLY A 229 -6.63 14.43 5.48
CA GLY A 229 -7.42 15.04 4.41
C GLY A 229 -7.07 14.48 3.04
N ARG A 230 -7.44 15.22 2.00
CA ARG A 230 -6.99 14.92 0.63
C ARG A 230 -5.50 15.21 0.50
N PRO A 231 -4.81 14.60 -0.50
CA PRO A 231 -3.39 14.88 -0.71
C PRO A 231 -3.07 16.38 -0.81
N GLU A 232 -3.86 17.15 -1.57
CA GLU A 232 -3.70 18.60 -1.74
C GLU A 232 -3.80 19.38 -0.43
N ASP A 233 -4.64 18.92 0.52
CA ASP A 233 -4.86 19.57 1.81
C ASP A 233 -3.75 19.27 2.82
N VAL A 234 -3.19 18.04 2.76
CA VAL A 234 -2.20 17.55 3.74
C VAL A 234 -0.78 17.76 3.28
N MET A 235 -0.52 17.79 1.96
CA MET A 235 0.84 17.88 1.42
C MET A 235 1.27 19.34 1.14
N ASN A 236 0.71 20.31 1.86
CA ASN A 236 1.18 21.69 1.86
C ASN A 236 2.36 21.88 2.85
N ALA A 237 3.10 22.98 2.69
CA ALA A 237 4.31 23.27 3.46
C ALA A 237 4.07 23.28 4.99
N GLU A 238 2.93 23.79 5.45
CA GLU A 238 2.60 23.88 6.88
C GLU A 238 2.31 22.50 7.49
N SER A 239 1.51 21.68 6.83
CA SER A 239 1.18 20.34 7.28
C SER A 239 2.40 19.42 7.26
N LEU A 240 3.23 19.51 6.20
CA LEU A 240 4.49 18.77 6.12
C LEU A 240 5.48 19.21 7.20
N LYS A 241 5.54 20.52 7.52
CA LYS A 241 6.34 21.01 8.64
C LYS A 241 5.88 20.43 9.97
N ARG A 242 4.58 20.36 10.22
CA ARG A 242 4.03 19.72 11.46
C ARG A 242 4.35 18.23 11.51
N ALA A 243 4.21 17.51 10.38
CA ALA A 243 4.44 16.07 10.32
C ALA A 243 5.92 15.70 10.45
N TYR A 244 6.80 16.40 9.74
CA TYR A 244 8.21 16.04 9.60
C TYR A 244 9.16 16.89 10.47
N GLY A 245 8.67 17.98 11.06
CA GLY A 245 9.50 18.85 11.89
C GLY A 245 10.54 19.67 11.12
N ILE A 246 10.54 19.66 9.79
CA ILE A 246 11.53 20.28 8.90
C ILE A 246 10.80 21.26 7.97
N GLN A 247 11.50 22.34 7.54
CA GLN A 247 11.03 23.16 6.42
C GLN A 247 11.16 22.34 5.12
N VAL A 248 10.08 21.69 4.71
CA VAL A 248 9.98 21.01 3.42
C VAL A 248 9.53 22.06 2.43
N SER A 249 10.31 22.30 1.36
CA SER A 249 9.87 23.13 0.25
C SER A 249 8.70 22.42 -0.44
N PRO A 250 7.56 23.11 -0.67
CA PRO A 250 6.44 22.52 -1.41
C PRO A 250 6.89 22.15 -2.82
N TYR A 251 6.50 20.97 -3.27
CA TYR A 251 6.73 20.51 -4.64
C TYR A 251 5.89 21.38 -5.58
N GLN A 252 6.50 22.37 -6.22
CA GLN A 252 5.83 23.15 -7.27
C GLN A 252 5.90 22.35 -8.57
N HIS A 253 4.78 21.83 -9.03
CA HIS A 253 4.65 21.37 -10.41
C HIS A 253 4.77 22.60 -11.33
N HIS A 254 5.95 22.80 -11.92
CA HIS A 254 6.07 23.69 -13.05
C HIS A 254 5.34 23.05 -14.25
N HIS A 255 4.17 23.56 -14.56
CA HIS A 255 3.60 23.39 -15.88
C HIS A 255 4.56 24.06 -16.87
N HIS A 256 5.29 23.27 -17.63
CA HIS A 256 5.97 23.76 -18.82
C HIS A 256 4.89 24.16 -19.84
N SER A 257 4.44 25.40 -19.75
CA SER A 257 3.82 26.08 -20.89
C SER A 257 4.92 26.31 -21.92
N GLY A 258 4.75 25.66 -23.10
CA GLY A 258 5.69 25.76 -24.19
C GLY A 258 5.97 27.20 -24.59
N HIS A 259 7.22 27.60 -24.51
CA HIS A 259 7.70 28.79 -25.18
C HIS A 259 8.23 28.39 -26.56
N ASP A 260 7.49 28.82 -27.56
CA ASP A 260 7.94 28.92 -28.94
C ASP A 260 9.27 29.67 -29.01
N HIS A 261 10.32 28.97 -29.36
CA HIS A 261 11.57 29.63 -29.79
C HIS A 261 11.51 29.85 -31.31
N ALA A 262 11.02 31.04 -31.67
CA ALA A 262 11.28 31.58 -33.01
C ALA A 262 12.77 31.92 -33.12
N HIS A 263 13.48 31.22 -33.99
CA HIS A 263 14.83 31.60 -34.41
C HIS A 263 14.77 32.74 -35.44
N PRO A 264 15.45 33.86 -35.26
CA PRO A 264 15.74 34.77 -36.35
C PRO A 264 17.05 34.36 -37.04
N HIS A 265 16.94 33.97 -38.29
CA HIS A 265 18.09 33.90 -39.19
C HIS A 265 18.57 35.34 -39.45
N SER A 266 19.83 35.61 -39.18
CA SER A 266 20.53 36.78 -39.76
C SER A 266 21.78 36.28 -40.47
N HIS A 267 21.76 36.41 -41.79
CA HIS A 267 22.93 36.39 -42.65
C HIS A 267 23.75 37.67 -42.43
N GLY A 268 25.05 37.54 -42.34
CA GLY A 268 26.00 38.63 -42.38
C GLY A 268 27.32 38.14 -42.94
N HIS A 269 27.50 38.35 -44.24
CA HIS A 269 28.80 38.33 -44.89
C HIS A 269 29.66 39.47 -44.33
N VAL A 270 30.97 39.29 -44.24
CA VAL A 270 32.02 40.10 -44.95
C VAL A 270 33.39 39.89 -44.30
N HIS A 271 34.36 39.58 -45.19
CA HIS A 271 35.82 39.63 -45.20
C HIS A 271 36.62 38.62 -44.38
#